data_0c33d87fcc961d383c1cd85ab49b28a9
#
_entry.id   0c33d87fcc961d383c1cd85ab49b28a9
#
_cell.length_a   1.000
_cell.length_b   1.000
_cell.length_c   1.000
_cell.angle_alpha   90.00
_cell.angle_beta   90.00
_cell.angle_gamma   90.00
#
_symmetry.space_group_name_H-M   'P 1'
#
loop_
_entity.id
_entity.type
_entity.pdbx_description
1 polymer ?
#
loop_
_entity_poly.entity_id
_entity_poly.type
_entity_poly.pdbx_seq_one_letter_code
_entity_poly.pdbx_strand_id
1 'polypeptide(L)'
;CMMCHTWKPGKSFGLQDQKVSFGSPTKDELEAMKKVFASWKSSGYTDTLHGKAGIVCGGCHGSAMAREGDTVENSRCLECHGPMEKLAKKSEPQDFPDRNPHKSHLGEIACTVCHKGHAESKTYCIECHKLFKMKKIPGGSASQ
;
A
#
# COMPACT_ATOMS: atom_id res chain seq x y z
N CYS A 1 4.03 9.02 15.10
CA CYS A 1 2.98 9.95 14.65
C CYS A 1 1.87 10.08 15.69
N MET A 2 1.42 8.99 16.30
CA MET A 2 0.29 8.98 17.24
C MET A 2 0.62 9.47 18.66
N MET A 3 1.88 9.72 18.97
CA MET A 3 2.24 10.44 20.20
C MET A 3 1.90 11.93 20.13
N CYS A 4 1.85 12.50 18.92
CA CYS A 4 1.61 13.93 18.70
C CYS A 4 0.32 14.22 17.93
N HIS A 5 -0.28 13.23 17.28
CA HIS A 5 -1.46 13.40 16.45
C HIS A 5 -2.58 12.46 16.88
N THR A 6 -3.80 12.97 16.88
CA THR A 6 -5.01 12.15 16.96
C THR A 6 -5.48 11.80 15.57
N TRP A 7 -5.86 10.56 15.37
CA TRP A 7 -6.54 10.14 14.17
C TRP A 7 -7.98 9.73 14.49
N LYS A 8 -8.92 10.25 13.69
CA LYS A 8 -10.33 9.87 13.75
C LYS A 8 -10.78 9.45 12.36
N PRO A 9 -11.51 8.32 12.21
CA PRO A 9 -12.03 7.89 10.91
C PRO A 9 -12.79 9.01 10.22
N GLY A 10 -12.50 9.24 8.93
CA GLY A 10 -13.14 10.26 8.11
C GLY A 10 -12.76 11.71 8.44
N LYS A 11 -11.74 11.93 9.26
CA LYS A 11 -11.20 13.25 9.59
C LYS A 11 -9.73 13.34 9.24
N SER A 12 -9.24 14.54 8.93
CA SER A 12 -7.81 14.80 8.81
C SER A 12 -7.09 14.59 10.14
N PHE A 13 -5.80 14.30 10.08
CA PHE A 13 -4.96 14.23 11.26
C PHE A 13 -5.04 15.54 12.07
N GLY A 14 -5.35 15.44 13.35
CA GLY A 14 -5.31 16.54 14.29
C GLY A 14 -4.16 16.40 15.28
N LEU A 15 -3.75 17.49 15.89
CA LEU A 15 -2.86 17.45 17.06
C LEU A 15 -3.60 16.89 18.27
N GLN A 16 -2.93 16.13 19.10
CA GLN A 16 -3.48 15.75 20.41
C GLN A 16 -3.58 16.98 21.29
N ASP A 17 -4.66 17.08 22.05
CA ASP A 17 -4.89 18.20 22.98
C ASP A 17 -3.92 18.24 24.17
N GLN A 18 -3.01 17.26 24.27
CA GLN A 18 -1.95 17.27 25.24
C GLN A 18 -0.82 18.20 24.79
N LYS A 19 -0.51 19.19 25.57
CA LYS A 19 0.68 20.04 25.43
C LYS A 19 1.92 19.21 25.74
N VAL A 20 2.40 18.44 24.78
CA VAL A 20 3.71 17.80 24.85
C VAL A 20 4.70 18.77 24.22
N SER A 21 5.53 19.40 25.04
CA SER A 21 6.62 20.23 24.56
C SER A 21 7.74 19.33 24.07
N PHE A 22 7.74 19.02 22.78
CA PHE A 22 8.95 18.52 22.13
C PHE A 22 9.80 19.73 21.76
N GLY A 23 11.08 19.71 22.08
CA GLY A 23 12.03 20.67 21.56
C GLY A 23 12.01 20.68 20.02
N SER A 24 12.57 21.72 19.41
CA SER A 24 12.72 21.76 17.95
C SER A 24 13.54 20.56 17.50
N PRO A 25 13.07 19.78 16.50
CA PRO A 25 13.81 18.63 16.02
C PRO A 25 15.15 19.07 15.42
N THR A 26 16.17 18.27 15.64
CA THR A 26 17.48 18.44 14.99
C THR A 26 17.37 18.23 13.47
N LYS A 27 18.38 18.65 12.72
CA LYS A 27 18.43 18.42 11.28
C LYS A 27 18.37 16.92 10.94
N ASP A 28 19.07 16.10 11.71
CA ASP A 28 19.15 14.64 11.48
C ASP A 28 17.80 13.96 11.75
N GLU A 29 17.10 14.39 12.81
CA GLU A 29 15.74 13.91 13.10
C GLU A 29 14.76 14.31 11.99
N LEU A 30 14.87 15.53 11.47
CA LEU A 30 14.04 15.98 10.34
C LEU A 30 14.32 15.17 9.07
N GLU A 31 15.58 14.87 8.78
CA GLU A 31 15.92 14.05 7.60
C GLU A 31 15.47 12.59 7.78
N ALA A 32 15.59 12.03 8.98
CA ALA A 32 15.07 10.72 9.29
C ALA A 32 13.53 10.66 9.13
N MET A 33 12.83 11.68 9.66
CA MET A 33 11.39 11.81 9.48
C MET A 33 11.00 11.95 8.00
N LYS A 34 11.71 12.76 7.23
CA LYS A 34 11.46 12.90 5.79
C LYS A 34 11.61 11.57 5.06
N LYS A 35 12.59 10.74 5.42
CA LYS A 35 12.74 9.38 4.86
C LYS A 35 11.57 8.48 5.20
N VAL A 36 11.13 8.46 6.46
CA VAL A 36 10.00 7.65 6.92
C VAL A 36 8.70 8.06 6.23
N PHE A 37 8.51 9.38 6.02
CA PHE A 37 7.30 9.91 5.36
C PHE A 37 7.47 10.16 3.86
N ALA A 38 8.60 9.80 3.26
CA ALA A 38 8.83 10.01 1.83
C ALA A 38 7.83 9.26 0.95
N SER A 39 7.39 8.08 1.38
CA SER A 39 6.38 7.30 0.68
C SER A 39 5.05 8.05 0.57
N TRP A 40 4.67 8.84 1.56
CA TRP A 40 3.37 9.52 1.63
C TRP A 40 3.24 10.73 0.72
N LYS A 41 4.33 11.35 0.31
CA LYS A 41 4.29 12.64 -0.40
C LYS A 41 4.54 12.54 -1.90
N SER A 42 5.42 11.67 -2.34
CA SER A 42 5.90 11.68 -3.73
C SER A 42 6.36 10.33 -4.27
N SER A 43 6.16 9.26 -3.53
CA SER A 43 6.43 7.92 -4.04
C SER A 43 5.43 7.55 -5.13
N GLY A 44 5.77 6.62 -5.98
CA GLY A 44 4.81 5.97 -6.87
C GLY A 44 4.05 4.83 -6.20
N TYR A 45 4.16 4.66 -4.87
CA TYR A 45 3.65 3.51 -4.13
C TYR A 45 2.13 3.55 -3.98
N THR A 46 1.57 2.44 -3.54
CA THR A 46 0.11 2.25 -3.46
C THR A 46 -0.54 3.29 -2.54
N ASP A 47 0.07 3.63 -1.41
CA ASP A 47 -0.40 4.68 -0.49
C ASP A 47 -0.53 6.05 -1.17
N THR A 48 0.48 6.45 -1.93
CA THR A 48 0.46 7.72 -2.68
C THR A 48 -0.59 7.70 -3.79
N LEU A 49 -0.72 6.58 -4.51
CA LEU A 49 -1.73 6.44 -5.55
C LEU A 49 -3.14 6.53 -4.99
N HIS A 50 -3.39 5.87 -3.86
CA HIS A 50 -4.66 5.92 -3.15
C HIS A 50 -4.91 7.29 -2.51
N GLY A 51 -3.87 7.93 -1.97
CA GLY A 51 -3.95 9.28 -1.44
C GLY A 51 -4.39 10.31 -2.49
N LYS A 52 -3.94 10.18 -3.75
CA LYS A 52 -4.41 11.00 -4.87
C LYS A 52 -5.89 10.80 -5.19
N ALA A 53 -6.43 9.63 -4.87
CA ALA A 53 -7.85 9.31 -5.00
C ALA A 53 -8.65 9.65 -3.72
N GLY A 54 -8.04 10.33 -2.74
CA GLY A 54 -8.69 10.74 -1.50
C GLY A 54 -8.78 9.64 -0.43
N ILE A 55 -8.14 8.50 -0.63
CA ILE A 55 -8.09 7.42 0.35
C ILE A 55 -7.03 7.75 1.39
N VAL A 56 -7.43 7.79 2.65
CA VAL A 56 -6.55 8.05 3.80
C VAL A 56 -6.18 6.74 4.50
N CYS A 57 -5.28 6.83 5.48
CA CYS A 57 -4.76 5.67 6.23
C CYS A 57 -5.84 4.68 6.68
N GLY A 58 -6.97 5.20 7.18
CA GLY A 58 -8.10 4.38 7.63
C GLY A 58 -8.83 3.60 6.53
N GLY A 59 -8.67 3.97 5.27
CA GLY A 59 -9.20 3.21 4.15
C GLY A 59 -8.58 1.80 4.04
N CYS A 60 -7.29 1.70 4.38
CA CYS A 60 -6.58 0.42 4.41
C CYS A 60 -6.55 -0.19 5.82
N HIS A 61 -6.20 0.60 6.84
CA HIS A 61 -5.96 0.11 8.21
C HIS A 61 -7.18 0.12 9.12
N GLY A 62 -8.33 0.62 8.64
CA GLY A 62 -9.54 0.72 9.46
C GLY A 62 -9.40 1.77 10.56
N SER A 63 -10.06 1.52 11.70
CA SER A 63 -10.07 2.44 12.85
C SER A 63 -8.91 2.21 13.83
N ALA A 64 -8.24 1.09 13.74
CA ALA A 64 -7.09 0.78 14.59
C ALA A 64 -5.83 1.51 14.08
N MET A 65 -4.91 1.79 15.02
CA MET A 65 -3.61 2.29 14.63
C MET A 65 -2.79 1.17 13.99
N ALA A 66 -2.27 1.41 12.79
CA ALA A 66 -1.34 0.51 12.15
C ALA A 66 -0.04 0.39 12.97
N ARG A 67 0.45 -0.84 13.12
CA ARG A 67 1.71 -1.18 13.77
C ARG A 67 2.65 -1.77 12.74
N GLU A 68 3.93 -1.76 13.06
CA GLU A 68 4.91 -2.47 12.24
C GLU A 68 4.57 -3.98 12.18
N GLY A 69 4.53 -4.52 10.97
CA GLY A 69 4.15 -5.91 10.74
C GLY A 69 2.66 -6.17 10.55
N ASP A 70 1.79 -5.16 10.76
CA ASP A 70 0.37 -5.33 10.47
C ASP A 70 0.13 -5.58 8.98
N THR A 71 -0.79 -6.50 8.70
CA THR A 71 -1.26 -6.80 7.34
C THR A 71 -2.61 -6.14 7.09
N VAL A 72 -2.86 -5.80 5.83
CA VAL A 72 -4.17 -5.32 5.38
C VAL A 72 -4.89 -6.49 4.72
N GLU A 73 -6.05 -6.83 5.26
CA GLU A 73 -6.88 -7.92 4.75
C GLU A 73 -7.39 -7.65 3.33
N ASN A 74 -7.51 -8.72 2.53
CA ASN A 74 -8.02 -8.62 1.16
C ASN A 74 -9.39 -7.96 1.08
N SER A 75 -10.26 -8.19 2.06
CA SER A 75 -11.58 -7.58 2.14
C SER A 75 -11.55 -6.06 2.01
N ARG A 76 -10.56 -5.41 2.64
CA ARG A 76 -10.38 -3.95 2.55
C ARG A 76 -10.12 -3.47 1.14
N CYS A 77 -9.33 -4.22 0.39
CA CYS A 77 -9.04 -3.89 -1.00
C CYS A 77 -10.28 -4.15 -1.87
N LEU A 78 -10.94 -5.27 -1.64
CA LEU A 78 -12.07 -5.73 -2.45
C LEU A 78 -13.35 -4.90 -2.23
N GLU A 79 -13.51 -4.21 -1.10
CA GLU A 79 -14.61 -3.25 -0.87
C GLU A 79 -14.72 -2.21 -2.00
N CYS A 80 -13.57 -1.74 -2.53
CA CYS A 80 -13.53 -0.75 -3.60
C CYS A 80 -13.22 -1.37 -4.97
N HIS A 81 -12.30 -2.34 -5.01
CA HIS A 81 -11.85 -2.95 -6.26
C HIS A 81 -12.81 -4.02 -6.79
N GLY A 82 -13.76 -4.46 -5.96
CA GLY A 82 -14.72 -5.51 -6.28
C GLY A 82 -14.14 -6.92 -6.12
N PRO A 83 -14.93 -7.94 -6.41
CA PRO A 83 -14.54 -9.33 -6.17
C PRO A 83 -13.36 -9.77 -7.03
N MET A 84 -12.66 -10.82 -6.59
CA MET A 84 -11.44 -11.33 -7.22
C MET A 84 -11.66 -11.70 -8.69
N GLU A 85 -12.82 -12.22 -9.04
CA GLU A 85 -13.17 -12.57 -10.43
C GLU A 85 -13.17 -11.35 -11.36
N LYS A 86 -13.64 -10.20 -10.84
CA LYS A 86 -13.62 -8.93 -11.58
C LYS A 86 -12.20 -8.45 -11.79
N LEU A 87 -11.34 -8.58 -10.78
CA LEU A 87 -9.92 -8.23 -10.87
C LEU A 87 -9.21 -9.18 -11.84
N ALA A 88 -9.46 -10.48 -11.77
CA ALA A 88 -8.91 -11.47 -12.68
C ALA A 88 -9.26 -11.14 -14.13
N LYS A 89 -10.53 -10.83 -14.42
CA LYS A 89 -10.97 -10.42 -15.75
C LYS A 89 -10.30 -9.12 -16.21
N LYS A 90 -10.17 -8.12 -15.34
CA LYS A 90 -9.54 -6.83 -15.65
C LYS A 90 -8.04 -6.93 -15.93
N SER A 91 -7.38 -7.86 -15.27
CA SER A 91 -5.93 -8.07 -15.37
C SER A 91 -5.55 -9.24 -16.29
N GLU A 92 -6.50 -9.82 -17.02
CA GLU A 92 -6.24 -10.94 -17.91
C GLU A 92 -5.21 -10.55 -18.96
N PRO A 93 -4.10 -11.30 -19.06
CA PRO A 93 -3.08 -11.06 -20.07
C PRO A 93 -3.61 -11.44 -21.48
N GLN A 94 -3.29 -10.62 -22.46
CA GLN A 94 -3.68 -10.89 -23.84
C GLN A 94 -2.89 -12.05 -24.47
N ASP A 95 -1.59 -12.12 -24.16
CA ASP A 95 -0.69 -13.09 -24.79
C ASP A 95 -0.65 -14.44 -24.07
N PHE A 96 -0.83 -14.45 -22.75
CA PHE A 96 -0.72 -15.64 -21.90
C PHE A 96 -1.81 -15.67 -20.83
N PRO A 97 -3.02 -16.14 -21.14
CA PRO A 97 -4.16 -16.14 -20.21
C PRO A 97 -3.90 -16.92 -18.90
N ASP A 98 -3.04 -17.93 -18.95
CA ASP A 98 -2.60 -18.74 -17.82
C ASP A 98 -1.74 -17.97 -16.81
N ARG A 99 -1.21 -16.80 -17.18
CA ARG A 99 -0.36 -15.94 -16.33
C ARG A 99 -1.13 -14.82 -15.65
N ASN A 100 -2.40 -15.04 -15.36
CA ASN A 100 -3.21 -14.04 -14.69
C ASN A 100 -2.83 -13.96 -13.20
N PRO A 101 -2.34 -12.79 -12.71
CA PRO A 101 -1.89 -12.65 -11.33
C PRO A 101 -3.00 -12.78 -10.29
N HIS A 102 -4.25 -12.51 -10.66
CA HIS A 102 -5.43 -12.66 -9.81
C HIS A 102 -6.15 -14.00 -9.99
N LYS A 103 -5.53 -14.94 -10.72
CA LYS A 103 -6.02 -16.30 -10.95
C LYS A 103 -4.89 -17.30 -10.77
N SER A 104 -4.20 -17.15 -9.65
CA SER A 104 -2.97 -17.90 -9.34
C SER A 104 -3.28 -19.36 -8.96
N HIS A 105 -2.38 -20.27 -9.33
CA HIS A 105 -2.38 -21.65 -8.84
C HIS A 105 -2.12 -21.78 -7.32
N LEU A 106 -1.68 -20.69 -6.68
CA LEU A 106 -1.52 -20.62 -5.22
C LEU A 106 -2.85 -20.38 -4.49
N GLY A 107 -3.94 -20.22 -5.22
CA GLY A 107 -5.21 -19.82 -4.66
C GLY A 107 -5.27 -18.34 -4.32
N GLU A 108 -6.10 -18.01 -3.34
CA GLU A 108 -6.19 -16.64 -2.85
C GLU A 108 -5.01 -16.29 -1.96
N ILE A 109 -4.20 -15.34 -2.40
CA ILE A 109 -3.07 -14.79 -1.63
C ILE A 109 -3.38 -13.36 -1.21
N ALA A 110 -2.70 -12.87 -0.17
CA ALA A 110 -2.88 -11.49 0.28
C ALA A 110 -2.51 -10.50 -0.83
N CYS A 111 -3.36 -9.52 -1.08
CA CYS A 111 -3.11 -8.46 -2.06
C CYS A 111 -1.76 -7.77 -1.82
N THR A 112 -1.41 -7.62 -0.55
CA THR A 112 -0.17 -6.99 -0.09
C THR A 112 1.09 -7.79 -0.38
N VAL A 113 0.99 -9.04 -0.83
CA VAL A 113 2.15 -9.81 -1.31
C VAL A 113 2.77 -9.13 -2.53
N CYS A 114 1.93 -8.65 -3.45
CA CYS A 114 2.35 -7.94 -4.65
C CYS A 114 2.20 -6.42 -4.51
N HIS A 115 1.06 -5.95 -4.01
CA HIS A 115 0.71 -4.53 -3.88
C HIS A 115 1.15 -3.99 -2.52
N LYS A 116 2.38 -3.50 -2.46
CA LYS A 116 2.92 -2.93 -1.21
C LYS A 116 2.36 -1.54 -0.97
N GLY A 117 1.82 -1.31 0.25
CA GLY A 117 1.29 0.00 0.64
C GLY A 117 2.35 1.09 0.63
N HIS A 118 3.41 0.87 1.39
CA HIS A 118 4.46 1.84 1.70
C HIS A 118 5.82 1.49 1.10
N ALA A 119 5.86 0.62 0.11
CA ALA A 119 7.07 0.18 -0.57
C ALA A 119 6.78 -0.08 -2.05
N GLU A 120 7.81 -0.37 -2.79
CA GLU A 120 7.69 -0.74 -4.20
C GLU A 120 6.94 -2.06 -4.37
N SER A 121 5.87 -2.02 -5.15
CA SER A 121 5.09 -3.21 -5.49
C SER A 121 5.84 -4.10 -6.47
N LYS A 122 5.80 -5.41 -6.26
CA LYS A 122 6.51 -6.41 -7.08
C LYS A 122 5.62 -7.61 -7.36
N THR A 123 5.67 -8.10 -8.58
CA THR A 123 4.94 -9.31 -8.95
C THR A 123 5.57 -10.54 -8.30
N TYR A 124 4.87 -11.18 -7.38
CA TYR A 124 5.38 -12.34 -6.65
C TYR A 124 5.69 -13.53 -7.56
N CYS A 125 4.94 -13.71 -8.64
CA CYS A 125 5.13 -14.83 -9.57
C CYS A 125 6.56 -14.97 -10.08
N ILE A 126 7.28 -13.86 -10.26
CA ILE A 126 8.66 -13.85 -10.77
C ILE A 126 9.69 -14.40 -9.77
N GLU A 127 9.32 -14.59 -8.51
CA GLU A 127 10.18 -15.24 -7.52
C GLU A 127 10.50 -16.69 -7.93
N CYS A 128 9.52 -17.39 -8.49
CA CYS A 128 9.67 -18.75 -8.99
C CYS A 128 9.76 -18.79 -10.53
N HIS A 129 8.97 -17.96 -11.23
CA HIS A 129 8.87 -17.94 -12.68
C HIS A 129 9.76 -16.86 -13.29
N LYS A 130 11.06 -17.04 -13.21
CA LYS A 130 12.08 -16.03 -13.61
C LYS A 130 11.97 -15.54 -15.05
N LEU A 131 11.36 -16.33 -15.94
CA LEU A 131 11.19 -15.99 -17.35
C LEU A 131 9.85 -15.36 -17.69
N PHE A 132 8.97 -15.19 -16.70
CA PHE A 132 7.68 -14.57 -16.95
C PHE A 132 7.84 -13.06 -17.16
N LYS A 133 7.32 -12.59 -18.29
CA LYS A 133 7.12 -11.16 -18.52
C LYS A 133 5.72 -10.81 -18.05
N MET A 134 5.64 -10.02 -17.00
CA MET A 134 4.39 -9.58 -16.42
C MET A 134 4.21 -8.08 -16.64
N LYS A 135 2.95 -7.65 -16.75
CA LYS A 135 2.64 -6.21 -16.78
C LYS A 135 3.17 -5.55 -15.49
N LYS A 136 3.73 -4.36 -15.65
CA LYS A 136 4.06 -3.52 -14.51
C LYS A 136 2.81 -3.27 -13.65
N ILE A 137 2.91 -3.59 -12.38
CA ILE A 137 1.83 -3.28 -11.43
C ILE A 137 1.94 -1.81 -10.98
N PRO A 138 0.81 -1.14 -10.72
CA PRO A 138 0.83 0.20 -10.15
C PRO A 138 1.63 0.23 -8.85
N GLY A 139 2.47 1.23 -8.68
CA GLY A 139 3.34 1.32 -7.49
C GLY A 139 4.60 0.47 -7.55
N GLY A 140 4.88 -0.19 -8.66
CA GLY A 140 6.08 -1.01 -8.87
C GLY A 140 7.04 -0.42 -9.89
N SER A 141 8.26 -0.96 -9.94
CA SER A 141 9.18 -0.78 -11.07
C SER A 141 8.74 -1.62 -12.26
N ALA A 142 9.27 -1.29 -13.43
CA ALA A 142 9.14 -2.19 -14.56
C ALA A 142 9.85 -3.50 -14.21
N SER A 143 9.16 -4.63 -14.34
CA SER A 143 9.83 -5.94 -14.30
C SER A 143 10.82 -6.00 -15.47
N GLN A 144 12.07 -6.27 -15.15
CA GLN A 144 13.10 -6.52 -16.15
C GLN A 144 12.79 -7.78 -16.94
#